data_2784feceaf73a6c808091bececeff3d8
#
_entry.id   2784feceaf73a6c808091bececeff3d8
#
_cell.length_a   1.000
_cell.length_b   1.000
_cell.length_c   1.000
_cell.angle_alpha   90.00
_cell.angle_beta   90.00
_cell.angle_gamma   90.00
#
_symmetry.space_group_name_H-M   'P 1'
#
loop_
_entity.id
_entity.type
_entity.pdbx_description
1 polymer ?
#
loop_
_entity_poly.entity_id
_entity_poly.type
_entity_poly.pdbx_seq_one_letter_code
_entity_poly.pdbx_strand_id
1 'polypeptide(L)'
;LGLTVTTAANYSPHAVAEHAMALTLALNRHLHVSFRRTRAFDFTLHGLTGFDLYGKTAGIVGTGRIGRAYERICRGFDMRTIACDPFPAPESGIQYVSLDELLFESDVISLHCPLTPESRHMIGEKALQRMKRSALLINTSRGALIDSRALLDALRQGEIRGAALDV
;
A
#
# COMPACT_ATOMS: atom_id res chain seq x y z
N LEU A 1 20.59 -16.28 28.25
CA LEU A 1 19.26 -16.86 28.43
C LEU A 1 19.15 -18.30 27.88
N GLY A 2 20.15 -18.83 27.13
CA GLY A 2 20.17 -20.22 26.64
C GLY A 2 19.01 -20.63 25.72
N LEU A 3 18.30 -19.67 25.12
CA LEU A 3 17.21 -19.92 24.19
C LEU A 3 17.73 -20.07 22.77
N THR A 4 17.28 -21.10 22.06
CA THR A 4 17.50 -21.25 20.62
C THR A 4 16.43 -20.43 19.88
N VAL A 5 16.86 -19.43 19.09
CA VAL A 5 15.95 -18.61 18.25
C VAL A 5 16.15 -19.04 16.82
N THR A 6 15.05 -19.38 16.15
CA THR A 6 15.02 -19.71 14.72
C THR A 6 14.08 -18.78 13.98
N THR A 7 14.38 -18.50 12.71
CA THR A 7 13.52 -17.70 11.84
C THR A 7 13.06 -18.54 10.66
N ALA A 8 11.80 -18.35 10.25
CA ALA A 8 11.30 -18.93 9.01
C ALA A 8 11.75 -18.05 7.83
N ALA A 9 12.81 -18.49 7.13
CA ALA A 9 13.41 -17.72 6.02
C ALA A 9 12.45 -17.50 4.83
N ASN A 10 11.41 -18.33 4.68
CA ASN A 10 10.46 -18.32 3.56
C ASN A 10 9.01 -18.28 4.05
N TYR A 11 8.67 -17.31 4.88
CA TYR A 11 7.28 -17.10 5.26
C TYR A 11 6.47 -16.64 4.02
N SER A 12 5.27 -17.21 3.85
CA SER A 12 4.42 -17.10 2.66
C SER A 12 4.35 -15.69 2.05
N PRO A 13 5.07 -15.39 0.95
CA PRO A 13 4.98 -14.08 0.31
C PRO A 13 3.60 -13.81 -0.29
N HIS A 14 2.89 -14.85 -0.68
CA HIS A 14 1.53 -14.73 -1.22
C HIS A 14 0.53 -14.27 -0.16
N ALA A 15 0.58 -14.82 1.06
CA ALA A 15 -0.32 -14.43 2.14
C ALA A 15 -0.23 -12.92 2.46
N VAL A 16 0.99 -12.38 2.52
CA VAL A 16 1.20 -10.94 2.77
C VAL A 16 0.71 -10.10 1.59
N ALA A 17 0.97 -10.53 0.35
CA ALA A 17 0.49 -9.82 -0.84
C ALA A 17 -1.05 -9.83 -0.94
N GLU A 18 -1.67 -10.97 -0.66
CA GLU A 18 -3.13 -11.11 -0.61
C GLU A 18 -3.74 -10.24 0.50
N HIS A 19 -3.10 -10.18 1.67
CA HIS A 19 -3.53 -9.30 2.76
C HIS A 19 -3.42 -7.82 2.39
N ALA A 20 -2.34 -7.38 1.73
CA ALA A 20 -2.20 -6.02 1.23
C ALA A 20 -3.33 -5.67 0.22
N MET A 21 -3.71 -6.61 -0.66
CA MET A 21 -4.84 -6.42 -1.56
C MET A 21 -6.17 -6.41 -0.81
N ALA A 22 -6.37 -7.27 0.20
CA ALA A 22 -7.57 -7.27 1.03
C ALA A 22 -7.73 -5.92 1.75
N LEU A 23 -6.66 -5.35 2.29
CA LEU A 23 -6.66 -4.00 2.88
C LEU A 23 -7.00 -2.93 1.84
N THR A 24 -6.43 -3.02 0.63
CA THR A 24 -6.74 -2.11 -0.48
C THR A 24 -8.23 -2.12 -0.80
N LEU A 25 -8.83 -3.30 -0.96
CA LEU A 25 -10.25 -3.47 -1.27
C LEU A 25 -11.13 -3.02 -0.09
N ALA A 26 -10.78 -3.38 1.14
CA ALA A 26 -11.52 -2.99 2.33
C ALA A 26 -11.55 -1.47 2.52
N LEU A 27 -10.41 -0.79 2.31
CA LEU A 27 -10.30 0.65 2.39
C LEU A 27 -11.09 1.32 1.26
N ASN A 28 -10.86 0.91 0.00
CA ASN A 28 -11.52 1.48 -1.18
C ASN A 28 -13.04 1.33 -1.14
N ARG A 29 -13.54 0.15 -0.76
CA ARG A 29 -14.98 -0.16 -0.75
C ARG A 29 -15.64 0.12 0.60
N HIS A 30 -14.91 0.73 1.56
CA HIS A 30 -15.40 1.09 2.90
C HIS A 30 -16.06 -0.08 3.66
N LEU A 31 -15.56 -1.31 3.49
CA LEU A 31 -16.18 -2.52 4.03
C LEU A 31 -16.38 -2.45 5.54
N HIS A 32 -15.40 -1.91 6.28
CA HIS A 32 -15.45 -1.75 7.73
C HIS A 32 -16.52 -0.75 8.19
N VAL A 33 -16.79 0.29 7.39
CA VAL A 33 -17.86 1.27 7.67
C VAL A 33 -19.22 0.67 7.35
N SER A 34 -19.34 0.06 6.16
CA SER A 34 -20.56 -0.60 5.71
C SER A 34 -21.01 -1.69 6.68
N PHE A 35 -20.07 -2.55 7.13
CA PHE A 35 -20.36 -3.59 8.12
C PHE A 35 -20.92 -3.01 9.43
N ARG A 36 -20.30 -1.97 9.99
CA ARG A 36 -20.79 -1.33 11.22
C ARG A 36 -22.17 -0.71 11.05
N ARG A 37 -22.41 0.00 9.92
CA ARG A 37 -23.72 0.61 9.62
C ARG A 37 -24.82 -0.45 9.51
N THR A 38 -24.58 -1.50 8.74
CA THR A 38 -25.56 -2.59 8.57
C THR A 38 -25.93 -3.23 9.91
N ARG A 39 -24.98 -3.43 10.81
CA ARG A 39 -25.25 -3.95 12.16
C ARG A 39 -26.02 -2.98 13.05
N ALA A 40 -25.96 -1.68 12.75
CA ALA A 40 -26.74 -0.63 13.40
C ALA A 40 -28.05 -0.31 12.67
N PHE A 41 -28.47 -1.17 11.70
CA PHE A 41 -29.64 -0.96 10.84
C PHE A 41 -29.63 0.35 10.04
N ASP A 42 -28.42 0.93 9.80
CA ASP A 42 -28.23 2.06 8.91
C ASP A 42 -27.84 1.54 7.51
N PHE A 43 -28.72 1.68 6.54
CA PHE A 43 -28.54 1.25 5.15
C PHE A 43 -28.23 2.42 4.20
N THR A 44 -27.83 3.56 4.72
CA THR A 44 -27.46 4.73 3.90
C THR A 44 -26.19 4.47 3.12
N LEU A 45 -26.16 4.88 1.84
CA LEU A 45 -25.03 4.72 0.95
C LEU A 45 -24.06 5.90 0.98
N HIS A 46 -24.40 6.98 1.66
CA HIS A 46 -23.59 8.19 1.73
C HIS A 46 -22.19 7.91 2.28
N GLY A 47 -21.16 8.33 1.54
CA GLY A 47 -19.75 8.14 1.92
C GLY A 47 -19.22 6.70 1.77
N LEU A 48 -19.97 5.78 1.13
CA LEU A 48 -19.53 4.40 0.87
C LEU A 48 -19.04 4.18 -0.57
N THR A 49 -19.04 5.23 -1.40
CA THR A 49 -18.62 5.11 -2.81
C THR A 49 -17.12 4.96 -2.91
N GLY A 50 -16.68 3.82 -3.47
CA GLY A 50 -15.30 3.57 -3.87
C GLY A 50 -15.05 3.94 -5.33
N PHE A 51 -13.93 3.46 -5.86
CA PHE A 51 -13.59 3.53 -7.29
C PHE A 51 -13.20 2.16 -7.82
N ASP A 52 -13.26 1.98 -9.14
CA ASP A 52 -12.81 0.74 -9.76
C ASP A 52 -11.28 0.73 -9.87
N LEU A 53 -10.65 -0.41 -9.56
CA LEU A 53 -9.21 -0.58 -9.70
C LEU A 53 -8.79 -0.73 -11.17
N TYR A 54 -9.71 -1.17 -12.03
CA TYR A 54 -9.51 -1.29 -13.46
C TYR A 54 -8.95 0.01 -14.06
N GLY A 55 -7.86 -0.08 -14.80
CA GLY A 55 -7.20 1.05 -15.45
C GLY A 55 -6.49 2.03 -14.50
N LYS A 56 -6.48 1.77 -13.19
CA LYS A 56 -5.75 2.58 -12.21
C LYS A 56 -4.28 2.18 -12.13
N THR A 57 -3.45 3.04 -11.57
CA THR A 57 -2.02 2.77 -11.40
C THR A 57 -1.73 2.30 -9.98
N ALA A 58 -1.09 1.12 -9.87
CA ALA A 58 -0.54 0.60 -8.63
C ALA A 58 0.97 0.89 -8.58
N GLY A 59 1.40 1.66 -7.58
CA GLY A 59 2.79 1.92 -7.25
C GLY A 59 3.30 0.94 -6.19
N ILE A 60 4.37 0.22 -6.49
CA ILE A 60 4.91 -0.83 -5.65
C ILE A 60 6.30 -0.42 -5.17
N VAL A 61 6.46 -0.18 -3.87
CA VAL A 61 7.75 0.17 -3.27
C VAL A 61 8.39 -1.09 -2.71
N GLY A 62 9.42 -1.58 -3.41
CA GLY A 62 10.08 -2.87 -3.14
C GLY A 62 9.50 -4.01 -3.96
N THR A 63 10.34 -4.61 -4.83
CA THR A 63 9.98 -5.70 -5.75
C THR A 63 10.60 -7.04 -5.36
N GLY A 64 10.76 -7.26 -4.06
CA GLY A 64 11.08 -8.55 -3.51
C GLY A 64 9.97 -9.59 -3.77
N ARG A 65 10.03 -10.75 -3.12
CA ARG A 65 9.04 -11.83 -3.32
C ARG A 65 7.59 -11.36 -3.11
N ILE A 66 7.35 -10.55 -2.07
CA ILE A 66 6.02 -10.05 -1.72
C ILE A 66 5.56 -9.01 -2.75
N GLY A 67 6.40 -8.00 -3.05
CA GLY A 67 6.05 -6.94 -4.01
C GLY A 67 5.72 -7.50 -5.40
N ARG A 68 6.46 -8.51 -5.88
CA ARG A 68 6.15 -9.20 -7.15
C ARG A 68 4.88 -10.05 -7.09
N ALA A 69 4.55 -10.62 -5.92
CA ALA A 69 3.28 -11.32 -5.75
C ALA A 69 2.11 -10.32 -5.77
N TYR A 70 2.25 -9.18 -5.09
CA TYR A 70 1.27 -8.10 -5.09
C TYR A 70 1.08 -7.50 -6.50
N GLU A 71 2.17 -7.30 -7.24
CA GLU A 71 2.14 -6.82 -8.63
C GLU A 71 1.27 -7.72 -9.52
N ARG A 72 1.47 -9.06 -9.44
CA ARG A 72 0.63 -10.00 -10.20
C ARG A 72 -0.85 -9.91 -9.84
N ILE A 73 -1.16 -9.68 -8.56
CA ILE A 73 -2.56 -9.49 -8.13
C ILE A 73 -3.11 -8.20 -8.74
N CYS A 74 -2.35 -7.09 -8.71
CA CYS A 74 -2.76 -5.82 -9.33
C CYS A 74 -3.02 -5.97 -10.83
N ARG A 75 -2.16 -6.71 -11.56
CA ARG A 75 -2.39 -7.02 -12.98
C ARG A 75 -3.65 -7.84 -13.21
N GLY A 76 -3.99 -8.74 -12.27
CA GLY A 76 -5.26 -9.47 -12.32
C GLY A 76 -6.51 -8.57 -12.16
N PHE A 77 -6.34 -7.35 -11.67
CA PHE A 77 -7.36 -6.29 -11.65
C PHE A 77 -7.26 -5.34 -12.86
N ASP A 78 -6.46 -5.67 -13.87
CA ASP A 78 -6.17 -4.82 -15.03
C ASP A 78 -5.63 -3.43 -14.65
N MET A 79 -4.87 -3.36 -13.55
CA MET A 79 -4.17 -2.15 -13.16
C MET A 79 -2.86 -1.99 -13.96
N ARG A 80 -2.49 -0.77 -14.28
CA ARG A 80 -1.11 -0.44 -14.66
C ARG A 80 -0.23 -0.56 -13.42
N THR A 81 0.91 -1.27 -13.52
CA THR A 81 1.86 -1.42 -12.40
C THR A 81 3.16 -0.68 -12.70
N ILE A 82 3.63 0.10 -11.73
CA ILE A 82 4.95 0.74 -11.71
C ILE A 82 5.62 0.43 -10.38
N ALA A 83 6.94 0.39 -10.35
CA ALA A 83 7.68 0.05 -9.14
C ALA A 83 8.89 0.94 -8.91
N CYS A 84 9.27 1.06 -7.63
CA CYS A 84 10.54 1.64 -7.20
C CYS A 84 11.27 0.63 -6.33
N ASP A 85 12.51 0.31 -6.71
CA ASP A 85 13.38 -0.59 -5.97
C ASP A 85 14.84 -0.19 -6.22
N PRO A 86 15.71 -0.13 -5.20
CA PRO A 86 17.14 0.15 -5.40
C PRO A 86 17.86 -0.93 -6.22
N PHE A 87 17.28 -2.15 -6.30
CA PHE A 87 17.79 -3.29 -7.05
C PHE A 87 16.73 -3.79 -8.04
N PRO A 88 16.45 -3.03 -9.12
CA PRO A 88 15.43 -3.41 -10.08
C PRO A 88 15.80 -4.73 -10.78
N ALA A 89 14.78 -5.53 -11.11
CA ALA A 89 14.91 -6.78 -11.86
C ALA A 89 14.26 -6.61 -13.25
N PRO A 90 15.01 -6.14 -14.27
CA PRO A 90 14.45 -5.82 -15.59
C PRO A 90 13.74 -7.00 -16.27
N GLU A 91 14.19 -8.22 -15.98
CA GLU A 91 13.60 -9.47 -16.49
C GLU A 91 12.19 -9.73 -15.95
N SER A 92 11.77 -9.01 -14.93
CA SER A 92 10.41 -9.16 -14.36
C SER A 92 9.30 -8.58 -15.24
N GLY A 93 9.64 -7.74 -16.22
CA GLY A 93 8.69 -7.00 -17.06
C GLY A 93 7.94 -5.89 -16.33
N ILE A 94 8.35 -5.54 -15.10
CA ILE A 94 7.78 -4.43 -14.31
C ILE A 94 8.44 -3.12 -14.77
N GLN A 95 7.65 -2.07 -14.96
CA GLN A 95 8.16 -0.74 -15.24
C GLN A 95 8.72 -0.12 -13.96
N TYR A 96 10.04 0.11 -13.90
CA TYR A 96 10.69 0.78 -12.79
C TYR A 96 10.77 2.29 -13.03
N VAL A 97 10.48 3.06 -11.99
CA VAL A 97 10.48 4.52 -11.98
C VAL A 97 11.12 5.05 -10.69
N SER A 98 11.38 6.34 -10.60
CA SER A 98 11.79 6.99 -9.36
C SER A 98 10.68 6.95 -8.30
N LEU A 99 11.03 7.07 -7.02
CA LEU A 99 10.02 7.15 -5.96
C LEU A 99 9.09 8.35 -6.17
N ASP A 100 9.63 9.49 -6.56
CA ASP A 100 8.85 10.71 -6.81
C ASP A 100 7.80 10.52 -7.92
N GLU A 101 8.19 9.88 -9.01
CA GLU A 101 7.30 9.55 -10.13
C GLU A 101 6.24 8.53 -9.71
N LEU A 102 6.65 7.49 -8.96
CA LEU A 102 5.72 6.50 -8.41
C LEU A 102 4.64 7.17 -7.54
N LEU A 103 5.05 8.05 -6.61
CA LEU A 103 4.12 8.76 -5.73
C LEU A 103 3.14 9.64 -6.51
N PHE A 104 3.63 10.33 -7.54
CA PHE A 104 2.82 11.22 -8.36
C PHE A 104 1.82 10.48 -9.26
N GLU A 105 2.22 9.35 -9.86
CA GLU A 105 1.38 8.63 -10.83
C GLU A 105 0.39 7.64 -10.22
N SER A 106 0.63 7.18 -8.99
CA SER A 106 -0.12 6.07 -8.42
C SER A 106 -1.47 6.46 -7.82
N ASP A 107 -2.46 5.60 -8.02
CA ASP A 107 -3.77 5.65 -7.36
C ASP A 107 -3.79 4.77 -6.09
N VAL A 108 -2.97 3.71 -6.07
CA VAL A 108 -2.74 2.84 -4.91
C VAL A 108 -1.23 2.67 -4.75
N ILE A 109 -0.70 2.95 -3.57
CA ILE A 109 0.72 2.77 -3.24
C ILE A 109 0.84 1.72 -2.15
N SER A 110 1.66 0.68 -2.38
CA SER A 110 1.86 -0.40 -1.42
C SER A 110 3.35 -0.59 -1.12
N LEU A 111 3.68 -0.63 0.18
CA LEU A 111 5.04 -0.72 0.68
C LEU A 111 5.41 -2.18 0.96
N HIS A 112 6.46 -2.67 0.31
CA HIS A 112 6.98 -4.04 0.41
C HIS A 112 8.51 -4.07 0.58
N CYS A 113 9.09 -2.97 1.04
CA CYS A 113 10.52 -2.82 1.29
C CYS A 113 10.89 -3.05 2.76
N PRO A 114 12.13 -3.45 3.07
CA PRO A 114 12.60 -3.54 4.45
C PRO A 114 12.78 -2.16 5.08
N LEU A 115 12.78 -2.11 6.41
CA LEU A 115 13.17 -0.92 7.15
C LEU A 115 14.70 -0.87 7.25
N THR A 116 15.29 0.16 6.68
CA THR A 116 16.71 0.50 6.75
C THR A 116 16.86 1.95 7.22
N PRO A 117 18.07 2.43 7.55
CA PRO A 117 18.29 3.86 7.83
C PRO A 117 17.76 4.77 6.69
N GLU A 118 17.94 4.36 5.43
CA GLU A 118 17.56 5.13 4.24
C GLU A 118 16.05 5.09 3.98
N SER A 119 15.38 3.98 4.28
CA SER A 119 13.93 3.84 4.08
C SER A 119 13.10 4.33 5.26
N ARG A 120 13.75 4.62 6.41
CA ARG A 120 13.05 5.14 7.58
C ARG A 120 12.38 6.48 7.25
N HIS A 121 11.06 6.56 7.51
CA HIS A 121 10.22 7.72 7.22
C HIS A 121 10.30 8.19 5.76
N MET A 122 10.58 7.26 4.82
CA MET A 122 10.61 7.59 3.39
C MET A 122 9.26 8.14 2.90
N ILE A 123 8.17 7.75 3.55
CA ILE A 123 6.85 8.36 3.38
C ILE A 123 6.64 9.37 4.50
N GLY A 124 7.27 10.52 4.36
CA GLY A 124 7.09 11.70 5.21
C GLY A 124 6.22 12.75 4.53
N GLU A 125 6.16 13.96 5.10
CA GLU A 125 5.32 15.06 4.64
C GLU A 125 5.48 15.33 3.13
N LYS A 126 6.73 15.50 2.65
CA LYS A 126 7.01 15.77 1.24
C LYS A 126 6.52 14.67 0.31
N ALA A 127 6.64 13.41 0.73
CA ALA A 127 6.18 12.26 -0.04
C ALA A 127 4.65 12.24 -0.11
N LEU A 128 3.96 12.49 1.00
CA LEU A 128 2.50 12.56 1.08
C LEU A 128 1.93 13.68 0.21
N GLN A 129 2.55 14.86 0.23
CA GLN A 129 2.16 16.01 -0.61
C GLN A 129 2.33 15.75 -2.12
N ARG A 130 3.20 14.81 -2.52
CA ARG A 130 3.38 14.41 -3.92
C ARG A 130 2.33 13.41 -4.41
N MET A 131 1.67 12.71 -3.49
CA MET A 131 0.66 11.72 -3.82
C MET A 131 -0.61 12.40 -4.37
N LYS A 132 -1.37 11.66 -5.18
CA LYS A 132 -2.70 12.12 -5.59
C LYS A 132 -3.60 12.23 -4.37
N ARG A 133 -4.45 13.25 -4.31
CA ARG A 133 -5.49 13.37 -3.28
C ARG A 133 -6.44 12.18 -3.22
N SER A 134 -6.58 11.47 -4.34
CA SER A 134 -7.38 10.24 -4.44
C SER A 134 -6.61 8.99 -4.07
N ALA A 135 -5.30 9.07 -3.77
CA ALA A 135 -4.46 7.90 -3.55
C ALA A 135 -4.77 7.17 -2.25
N LEU A 136 -4.57 5.86 -2.29
CA LEU A 136 -4.58 4.97 -1.13
C LEU A 136 -3.15 4.54 -0.80
N LEU A 137 -2.77 4.59 0.48
CA LEU A 137 -1.47 4.13 0.98
C LEU A 137 -1.65 2.84 1.78
N ILE A 138 -0.94 1.79 1.39
CA ILE A 138 -1.01 0.46 2.03
C ILE A 138 0.36 0.10 2.60
N ASN A 139 0.41 -0.30 3.87
CA ASN A 139 1.65 -0.75 4.50
C ASN A 139 1.45 -2.02 5.31
N THR A 140 1.97 -3.12 4.80
CA THR A 140 2.05 -4.43 5.46
C THR A 140 3.50 -4.84 5.77
N SER A 141 4.43 -3.86 5.73
CA SER A 141 5.86 -4.11 5.92
C SER A 141 6.35 -3.71 7.31
N ARG A 142 6.65 -2.43 7.50
CA ARG A 142 7.14 -1.88 8.78
C ARG A 142 6.56 -0.49 9.01
N GLY A 143 6.05 -0.22 10.21
CA GLY A 143 5.44 1.07 10.58
C GLY A 143 6.36 2.25 10.36
N ALA A 144 7.64 2.13 10.74
CA ALA A 144 8.62 3.20 10.64
C ALA A 144 9.06 3.57 9.20
N LEU A 145 8.51 2.94 8.15
CA LEU A 145 8.61 3.42 6.76
C LEU A 145 7.83 4.71 6.55
N ILE A 146 6.78 4.93 7.36
CA ILE A 146 5.91 6.09 7.31
C ILE A 146 6.16 6.96 8.54
N ASP A 147 6.24 8.27 8.35
CA ASP A 147 6.13 9.21 9.46
C ASP A 147 4.66 9.28 9.87
N SER A 148 4.36 8.70 11.04
CA SER A 148 2.98 8.61 11.55
C SER A 148 2.35 9.98 11.81
N ARG A 149 3.15 10.99 12.18
CA ARG A 149 2.67 12.35 12.43
C ARG A 149 2.29 13.00 11.10
N ALA A 150 3.18 12.94 10.12
CA ALA A 150 2.92 13.47 8.78
C ALA A 150 1.69 12.78 8.13
N LEU A 151 1.57 11.46 8.29
CA LEU A 151 0.39 10.72 7.79
C LEU A 151 -0.91 11.18 8.44
N LEU A 152 -0.91 11.38 9.76
CA LEU A 152 -2.10 11.86 10.48
C LEU A 152 -2.53 13.24 9.98
N ASP A 153 -1.57 14.14 9.78
CA ASP A 153 -1.84 15.49 9.33
C ASP A 153 -2.32 15.49 7.86
N ALA A 154 -1.71 14.69 6.97
CA ALA A 154 -2.15 14.51 5.59
C ALA A 154 -3.58 13.96 5.46
N LEU A 155 -3.93 12.97 6.29
CA LEU A 155 -5.29 12.41 6.33
C LEU A 155 -6.32 13.43 6.81
N ARG A 156 -6.00 14.23 7.83
CA ARG A 156 -6.88 15.29 8.35
C ARG A 156 -7.10 16.41 7.34
N GLN A 157 -6.09 16.73 6.54
CA GLN A 157 -6.13 17.77 5.52
C GLN A 157 -6.69 17.28 4.18
N GLY A 158 -6.94 15.96 4.06
CA GLY A 158 -7.42 15.34 2.82
C GLY A 158 -6.38 15.41 1.69
N GLU A 159 -5.09 15.40 2.03
CA GLU A 159 -3.99 15.34 1.05
C GLU A 159 -3.93 13.99 0.35
N ILE A 160 -4.32 12.92 1.04
CA ILE A 160 -4.55 11.59 0.46
C ILE A 160 -5.94 11.08 0.86
N ARG A 161 -6.48 10.13 0.09
CA ARG A 161 -7.82 9.58 0.34
C ARG A 161 -7.88 8.70 1.59
N GLY A 162 -6.82 7.96 1.87
CA GLY A 162 -6.79 7.06 3.01
C GLY A 162 -5.54 6.21 3.10
N ALA A 163 -5.36 5.58 4.25
CA ALA A 163 -4.29 4.62 4.49
C ALA A 163 -4.82 3.37 5.20
N ALA A 164 -4.24 2.21 4.90
CA ALA A 164 -4.48 0.96 5.60
C ALA A 164 -3.13 0.36 6.02
N LEU A 165 -2.99 0.13 7.32
CA LEU A 165 -1.74 -0.28 7.96
C LEU A 165 -1.97 -1.56 8.75
N ASP A 166 -1.03 -2.50 8.64
CA ASP A 166 -0.99 -3.76 9.40
C ASP A 166 0.28 -3.83 10.30
N VAL A 167 0.84 -2.69 10.68
CA VAL A 167 2.11 -2.54 11.40
C VAL A 167 2.12 -1.32 12.31
#